data_cf466500b246a6ab74af8dd9d8d961a0
#
_entry.id   cf466500b246a6ab74af8dd9d8d961a0
#
_cell.length_a   1.000
_cell.length_b   1.000
_cell.length_c   1.000
_cell.angle_alpha   90.00
_cell.angle_beta   90.00
_cell.angle_gamma   90.00
#
_symmetry.space_group_name_H-M   'P 1'
#
loop_
_entity.id
_entity.type
_entity.pdbx_description
1 polymer ?
#
loop_
_entity_poly.entity_id
_entity_poly.type
_entity_poly.pdbx_seq_one_letter_code
_entity_poly.pdbx_strand_id
1 'polypeptide(L)'
;MRSDMALVMLSGGLDSATCLYWAKEKYSEVIAITFNYFGRPVQEKRASVQLVKAAGINKLIEIDLPFVKEAGDSSYHSGRFKENSYAQQSSYVPARNMIFYSIGAHYAEYLGAKWIIGGHNLHDAKFFKDASKRFIDKINILFREGCLLCNDQVYQILLPLSRMNRKQIIMLAMKLKAPIELTWSCHREGTVHCGSCYACRQRLEAFDDLGLKDPVFFFVK
;
A
#
# COMPACT_ATOMS: atom_id res chain seq x y z
N MET A 1 9.69 2.52 -28.98
CA MET A 1 8.70 3.14 -28.07
C MET A 1 9.19 2.95 -26.66
N ARG A 2 9.45 4.02 -25.89
CA ARG A 2 9.85 3.90 -24.48
C ARG A 2 8.63 3.37 -23.72
N SER A 3 8.74 2.25 -23.02
CA SER A 3 7.63 1.69 -22.26
C SER A 3 7.28 2.65 -21.12
N ASP A 4 6.03 3.08 -21.06
CA ASP A 4 5.53 3.87 -19.93
C ASP A 4 5.13 2.89 -18.81
N MET A 5 6.15 2.37 -18.13
CA MET A 5 6.03 1.32 -17.12
C MET A 5 5.83 1.92 -15.72
N ALA A 6 4.92 1.32 -14.97
CA ALA A 6 4.69 1.62 -13.57
C ALA A 6 4.93 0.40 -12.65
N LEU A 7 5.62 0.64 -11.54
CA LEU A 7 5.80 -0.31 -10.44
C LEU A 7 4.82 0.05 -9.31
N VAL A 8 3.86 -0.83 -9.03
CA VAL A 8 2.83 -0.59 -8.00
C VAL A 8 3.22 -1.29 -6.70
N MET A 9 3.27 -0.52 -5.61
CA MET A 9 3.47 -1.01 -4.24
C MET A 9 2.17 -1.68 -3.76
N LEU A 10 2.07 -3.00 -3.88
CA LEU A 10 0.83 -3.75 -3.67
C LEU A 10 0.85 -4.48 -2.33
N SER A 11 0.12 -3.98 -1.34
CA SER A 11 -0.03 -4.67 -0.05
C SER A 11 -1.09 -5.78 -0.08
N GLY A 12 -2.14 -5.63 -0.86
CA GLY A 12 -3.33 -6.47 -0.85
C GLY A 12 -4.55 -5.77 -0.23
N GLY A 13 -4.37 -4.58 0.35
CA GLY A 13 -5.45 -3.74 0.86
C GLY A 13 -6.19 -2.97 -0.23
N LEU A 14 -7.35 -2.39 0.14
CA LEU A 14 -8.23 -1.65 -0.78
C LEU A 14 -7.51 -0.52 -1.52
N ASP A 15 -6.70 0.26 -0.80
CA ASP A 15 -6.03 1.43 -1.36
C ASP A 15 -4.99 1.01 -2.41
N SER A 16 -4.17 -0.01 -2.11
CA SER A 16 -3.18 -0.53 -3.05
C SER A 16 -3.82 -1.23 -4.25
N ALA A 17 -4.95 -1.92 -4.06
CA ALA A 17 -5.75 -2.49 -5.14
C ALA A 17 -6.31 -1.40 -6.06
N THR A 18 -6.83 -0.31 -5.48
CA THR A 18 -7.30 0.85 -6.25
C THR A 18 -6.17 1.46 -7.08
N CYS A 19 -4.97 1.60 -6.50
CA CYS A 19 -3.78 2.07 -7.22
C CYS A 19 -3.36 1.14 -8.35
N LEU A 20 -3.48 -0.18 -8.17
CA LEU A 20 -3.17 -1.16 -9.19
C LEU A 20 -4.06 -0.98 -10.43
N TYR A 21 -5.36 -0.86 -10.24
CA TYR A 21 -6.32 -0.66 -11.33
C TYR A 21 -6.22 0.74 -11.93
N TRP A 22 -5.93 1.76 -11.12
CA TRP A 22 -5.62 3.11 -11.61
C TRP A 22 -4.37 3.12 -12.50
N ALA A 23 -3.33 2.40 -12.12
CA ALA A 23 -2.11 2.29 -12.92
C ALA A 23 -2.37 1.58 -14.26
N LYS A 24 -3.18 0.52 -14.27
CA LYS A 24 -3.57 -0.20 -15.48
C LYS A 24 -4.29 0.67 -16.51
N GLU A 25 -5.07 1.65 -16.08
CA GLU A 25 -5.72 2.57 -17.02
C GLU A 25 -4.75 3.60 -17.64
N LYS A 26 -3.61 3.85 -16.96
CA LYS A 26 -2.72 4.97 -17.31
C LYS A 26 -1.43 4.55 -18.00
N TYR A 27 -0.96 3.36 -17.73
CA TYR A 27 0.35 2.90 -18.18
C TYR A 27 0.24 1.66 -19.05
N SER A 28 1.11 1.58 -20.05
CA SER A 28 1.14 0.46 -21.00
C SER A 28 1.66 -0.83 -20.36
N GLU A 29 2.48 -0.71 -19.33
CA GLU A 29 3.03 -1.84 -18.60
C GLU A 29 2.96 -1.57 -17.10
N VAL A 30 2.46 -2.56 -16.34
CA VAL A 30 2.34 -2.48 -14.89
C VAL A 30 2.95 -3.73 -14.27
N ILE A 31 3.85 -3.51 -13.32
CA ILE A 31 4.45 -4.56 -12.47
C ILE A 31 4.01 -4.26 -11.03
N ALA A 32 3.70 -5.31 -10.27
CA ALA A 32 3.42 -5.18 -8.85
C ALA A 32 4.63 -5.64 -8.01
N ILE A 33 4.88 -4.94 -6.89
CA ILE A 33 5.85 -5.35 -5.88
C ILE A 33 5.15 -5.43 -4.53
N THR A 34 5.44 -6.49 -3.78
CA THR A 34 4.90 -6.71 -2.44
C THR A 34 5.99 -7.14 -1.47
N PHE A 35 5.80 -6.82 -0.18
CA PHE A 35 6.81 -7.06 0.85
C PHE A 35 6.27 -8.02 1.89
N ASN A 36 7.05 -9.05 2.21
CA ASN A 36 6.79 -9.98 3.29
C ASN A 36 7.69 -9.61 4.46
N TYR A 37 7.12 -9.32 5.61
CA TYR A 37 7.83 -8.95 6.83
C TYR A 37 7.13 -9.57 8.04
N PHE A 38 7.81 -9.57 9.19
CA PHE A 38 7.25 -10.12 10.42
C PHE A 38 5.96 -9.41 10.82
N GLY A 39 4.92 -10.19 11.15
CA GLY A 39 3.60 -9.64 11.53
C GLY A 39 2.65 -9.32 10.37
N ARG A 40 3.09 -9.43 9.11
CA ARG A 40 2.18 -9.27 7.98
C ARG A 40 1.15 -10.40 7.94
N PRO A 41 -0.18 -10.11 7.94
CA PRO A 41 -1.20 -11.15 7.87
C PRO A 41 -1.07 -12.00 6.58
N VAL A 42 -1.16 -13.31 6.73
CA VAL A 42 -1.09 -14.26 5.58
C VAL A 42 -2.16 -13.95 4.53
N GLN A 43 -3.34 -13.52 4.96
CA GLN A 43 -4.45 -13.18 4.06
C GLN A 43 -4.16 -11.91 3.24
N GLU A 44 -3.41 -10.95 3.79
CA GLU A 44 -2.97 -9.76 3.05
C GLU A 44 -2.02 -10.16 1.91
N LYS A 45 -1.09 -11.09 2.18
CA LYS A 45 -0.22 -11.66 1.15
C LYS A 45 -1.05 -12.37 0.07
N ARG A 46 -2.00 -13.22 0.47
CA ARG A 46 -2.89 -13.94 -0.47
C ARG A 46 -3.71 -12.97 -1.33
N ALA A 47 -4.23 -11.90 -0.73
CA ALA A 47 -4.96 -10.86 -1.44
C ALA A 47 -4.11 -10.19 -2.52
N SER A 48 -2.83 -9.87 -2.25
CA SER A 48 -1.95 -9.28 -3.27
C SER A 48 -1.77 -10.19 -4.48
N VAL A 49 -1.61 -11.51 -4.29
CA VAL A 49 -1.50 -12.49 -5.37
C VAL A 49 -2.80 -12.59 -6.17
N GLN A 50 -3.95 -12.66 -5.49
CA GLN A 50 -5.26 -12.72 -6.14
C GLN A 50 -5.57 -11.47 -6.96
N LEU A 51 -5.22 -10.29 -6.45
CA LEU A 51 -5.39 -9.00 -7.13
C LEU A 51 -4.56 -8.92 -8.41
N VAL A 52 -3.31 -9.37 -8.37
CA VAL A 52 -2.44 -9.43 -9.56
C VAL A 52 -3.03 -10.33 -10.63
N LYS A 53 -3.50 -11.53 -10.23
CA LYS A 53 -4.16 -12.48 -11.13
C LYS A 53 -5.44 -11.89 -11.73
N ALA A 54 -6.33 -11.31 -10.91
CA ALA A 54 -7.57 -10.68 -11.34
C ALA A 54 -7.32 -9.47 -12.26
N ALA A 55 -6.24 -8.74 -12.02
CA ALA A 55 -5.83 -7.63 -12.84
C ALA A 55 -5.20 -8.05 -14.18
N GLY A 56 -4.88 -9.34 -14.40
CA GLY A 56 -4.18 -9.81 -15.58
C GLY A 56 -2.75 -9.25 -15.68
N ILE A 57 -2.09 -9.00 -14.54
CA ILE A 57 -0.71 -8.52 -14.49
C ILE A 57 0.22 -9.72 -14.45
N ASN A 58 1.22 -9.71 -15.34
CA ASN A 58 2.09 -10.87 -15.56
C ASN A 58 3.20 -11.01 -14.53
N LYS A 59 3.52 -9.94 -13.77
CA LYS A 59 4.67 -9.95 -12.85
C LYS A 59 4.31 -9.38 -11.48
N LEU A 60 4.45 -10.22 -10.46
CA LEU A 60 4.49 -9.84 -9.04
C LEU A 60 5.88 -10.12 -8.50
N ILE A 61 6.53 -9.10 -7.97
CA ILE A 61 7.82 -9.21 -7.29
C ILE A 61 7.52 -9.33 -5.80
N GLU A 62 7.90 -10.44 -5.19
CA GLU A 62 7.79 -10.66 -3.76
C GLU A 62 9.15 -10.47 -3.10
N ILE A 63 9.23 -9.60 -2.10
CA ILE A 63 10.47 -9.30 -1.37
C ILE A 63 10.30 -9.72 0.08
N ASP A 64 11.15 -10.61 0.54
CA ASP A 64 11.20 -11.03 1.94
C ASP A 64 12.13 -10.11 2.75
N LEU A 65 11.58 -9.52 3.82
CA LEU A 65 12.27 -8.59 4.70
C LEU A 65 12.25 -9.12 6.14
N PRO A 66 13.01 -10.17 6.46
CA PRO A 66 12.96 -10.85 7.76
C PRO A 66 13.45 -9.97 8.92
N PHE A 67 14.18 -8.91 8.62
CA PHE A 67 14.66 -7.94 9.61
C PHE A 67 13.68 -6.81 9.91
N VAL A 68 12.62 -6.65 9.11
CA VAL A 68 11.59 -5.63 9.33
C VAL A 68 10.56 -6.17 10.31
N LYS A 69 10.50 -5.55 11.49
CA LYS A 69 9.63 -5.96 12.60
C LYS A 69 8.70 -4.83 13.04
N GLU A 70 7.58 -5.19 13.61
CA GLU A 70 6.67 -4.24 14.24
C GLU A 70 7.27 -3.70 15.58
N ALA A 71 7.01 -2.44 15.87
CA ALA A 71 7.51 -1.80 17.09
C ALA A 71 6.90 -2.35 18.39
N GLY A 72 5.78 -3.08 18.28
CA GLY A 72 5.10 -3.73 19.40
C GLY A 72 5.81 -4.99 19.93
N ASP A 73 6.85 -5.47 19.28
CA ASP A 73 7.73 -6.52 19.81
C ASP A 73 8.60 -5.89 20.92
N SER A 74 8.13 -6.03 22.14
CA SER A 74 8.38 -5.22 23.33
C SER A 74 9.82 -5.16 23.86
N SER A 75 10.76 -5.92 23.30
CA SER A 75 12.14 -5.96 23.82
C SER A 75 12.94 -4.69 23.57
N TYR A 76 12.54 -3.83 22.65
CA TYR A 76 13.28 -2.62 22.24
C TYR A 76 12.67 -1.29 22.69
N HIS A 77 11.42 -1.24 23.18
CA HIS A 77 10.67 0.02 23.23
C HIS A 77 9.98 0.35 24.57
N SER A 78 10.30 -0.31 25.66
CA SER A 78 9.78 0.07 26.97
C SER A 78 10.11 1.55 27.27
N GLY A 79 9.10 2.40 27.25
CA GLY A 79 9.17 3.81 27.67
C GLY A 79 9.50 4.86 26.60
N ARG A 80 9.70 4.52 25.32
CA ARG A 80 10.04 5.52 24.30
C ARG A 80 8.85 6.15 23.57
N PHE A 81 7.68 5.54 23.63
CA PHE A 81 6.48 6.10 23.02
C PHE A 81 5.55 6.66 24.08
N LYS A 82 5.03 7.87 23.85
CA LYS A 82 4.01 8.47 24.71
C LYS A 82 2.77 7.59 24.72
N GLU A 83 2.19 7.35 25.90
CA GLU A 83 0.87 6.74 26.03
C GLU A 83 -0.11 7.45 25.07
N ASN A 84 -0.93 6.68 24.35
CA ASN A 84 -1.85 7.15 23.32
C ASN A 84 -1.25 7.58 21.96
N SER A 85 0.02 7.29 21.66
CA SER A 85 0.55 7.47 20.32
C SER A 85 0.17 6.29 19.40
N TYR A 86 -0.01 6.55 18.10
CA TYR A 86 -0.21 5.50 17.09
C TYR A 86 0.96 4.48 17.03
N ALA A 87 2.12 4.86 17.56
CA ALA A 87 3.28 4.00 17.69
C ALA A 87 3.10 2.86 18.71
N GLN A 88 2.07 2.94 19.58
CA GLN A 88 1.68 1.86 20.48
C GLN A 88 0.77 0.82 19.83
N GLN A 89 0.29 1.07 18.61
CA GLN A 89 -0.44 0.05 17.88
C GLN A 89 0.54 -1.05 17.46
N SER A 90 0.18 -2.29 17.73
CA SER A 90 0.95 -3.49 17.43
C SER A 90 1.36 -3.64 15.93
N SER A 91 0.84 -2.79 15.08
CA SER A 91 1.08 -2.79 13.64
C SER A 91 2.05 -1.69 13.14
N TYR A 92 2.64 -0.88 14.04
CA TYR A 92 3.62 0.13 13.62
C TYR A 92 4.98 -0.50 13.33
N VAL A 93 5.47 -0.32 12.12
CA VAL A 93 6.80 -0.73 11.68
C VAL A 93 7.66 0.52 11.47
N PRO A 94 8.75 0.70 12.24
CA PRO A 94 9.60 1.89 12.13
C PRO A 94 10.19 2.05 10.73
N ALA A 95 10.13 3.29 10.19
CA ALA A 95 10.67 3.67 8.88
C ALA A 95 10.18 2.79 7.70
N ARG A 96 9.06 2.10 7.85
CA ARG A 96 8.56 1.13 6.87
C ARG A 96 8.49 1.70 5.45
N ASN A 97 7.91 2.89 5.30
CA ASN A 97 7.72 3.47 3.99
C ASN A 97 9.06 3.90 3.35
N MET A 98 10.04 4.35 4.13
CA MET A 98 11.39 4.61 3.63
C MET A 98 12.03 3.34 3.06
N ILE A 99 11.99 2.23 3.83
CA ILE A 99 12.54 0.93 3.40
C ILE A 99 11.86 0.49 2.11
N PHE A 100 10.53 0.48 2.08
CA PHE A 100 9.77 0.00 0.94
C PHE A 100 10.01 0.84 -0.32
N TYR A 101 10.03 2.17 -0.22
CA TYR A 101 10.28 3.03 -1.36
C TYR A 101 11.74 2.98 -1.83
N SER A 102 12.71 2.76 -0.94
CA SER A 102 14.11 2.56 -1.35
C SER A 102 14.29 1.28 -2.15
N ILE A 103 13.63 0.18 -1.73
CA ILE A 103 13.62 -1.07 -2.49
C ILE A 103 12.84 -0.89 -3.80
N GLY A 104 11.69 -0.19 -3.74
CA GLY A 104 10.91 0.14 -4.93
C GLY A 104 11.72 0.95 -5.95
N ALA A 105 12.55 1.88 -5.48
CA ALA A 105 13.46 2.66 -6.32
C ALA A 105 14.52 1.78 -7.02
N HIS A 106 15.15 0.86 -6.28
CA HIS A 106 16.07 -0.11 -6.85
C HIS A 106 15.42 -0.91 -7.99
N TYR A 107 14.21 -1.44 -7.76
CA TYR A 107 13.50 -2.19 -8.80
C TYR A 107 13.01 -1.32 -9.95
N ALA A 108 12.60 -0.08 -9.67
CA ALA A 108 12.21 0.85 -10.73
C ALA A 108 13.39 1.15 -11.67
N GLU A 109 14.57 1.43 -11.11
CA GLU A 109 15.79 1.65 -11.89
C GLU A 109 16.22 0.40 -12.64
N TYR A 110 16.24 -0.76 -11.98
CA TYR A 110 16.61 -2.05 -12.59
C TYR A 110 15.70 -2.48 -13.76
N LEU A 111 14.40 -2.20 -13.65
CA LEU A 111 13.38 -2.56 -14.64
C LEU A 111 13.17 -1.48 -15.71
N GLY A 112 13.68 -0.27 -15.48
CA GLY A 112 13.37 0.88 -16.33
C GLY A 112 11.97 1.45 -16.11
N ALA A 113 11.35 1.20 -14.94
CA ALA A 113 10.04 1.76 -14.60
C ALA A 113 10.18 3.23 -14.22
N LYS A 114 9.37 4.09 -14.86
CA LYS A 114 9.37 5.53 -14.61
C LYS A 114 8.57 5.92 -13.37
N TRP A 115 7.57 5.12 -13.02
CA TRP A 115 6.62 5.46 -11.98
C TRP A 115 6.58 4.40 -10.89
N ILE A 116 6.70 4.84 -9.63
CA ILE A 116 6.45 4.01 -8.44
C ILE A 116 5.14 4.49 -7.85
N ILE A 117 4.12 3.63 -7.81
CA ILE A 117 2.78 4.00 -7.36
C ILE A 117 2.56 3.54 -5.93
N GLY A 118 2.32 4.49 -5.03
CA GLY A 118 2.01 4.24 -3.62
C GLY A 118 0.55 4.51 -3.28
N GLY A 119 -0.02 3.71 -2.38
CA GLY A 119 -1.43 3.75 -1.99
C GLY A 119 -1.74 4.62 -0.76
N HIS A 120 -0.86 5.56 -0.37
CA HIS A 120 -1.13 6.44 0.78
C HIS A 120 -2.26 7.41 0.50
N ASN A 121 -3.17 7.54 1.44
CA ASN A 121 -4.34 8.38 1.38
C ASN A 121 -4.26 9.58 2.34
N LEU A 122 -5.30 10.42 2.36
CA LEU A 122 -5.38 11.60 3.22
C LEU A 122 -5.30 11.25 4.72
N HIS A 123 -5.85 10.11 5.13
CA HIS A 123 -5.86 9.67 6.53
C HIS A 123 -4.46 9.20 6.96
N ASP A 124 -3.77 8.41 6.13
CA ASP A 124 -2.42 7.93 6.42
C ASP A 124 -1.46 9.09 6.69
N ALA A 125 -1.54 10.15 5.87
CA ALA A 125 -0.69 11.33 6.00
C ALA A 125 -0.86 12.08 7.34
N LYS A 126 -2.02 11.93 8.01
CA LYS A 126 -2.27 12.56 9.33
C LYS A 126 -1.54 11.83 10.46
N PHE A 127 -1.36 10.52 10.34
CA PHE A 127 -0.81 9.68 11.40
C PHE A 127 0.64 9.28 11.15
N PHE A 128 1.01 9.09 9.90
CA PHE A 128 2.34 8.66 9.50
C PHE A 128 3.01 9.73 8.64
N LYS A 129 4.00 10.42 9.21
CA LYS A 129 4.71 11.49 8.50
C LYS A 129 5.37 11.02 7.21
N ASP A 130 5.84 9.76 7.19
CA ASP A 130 6.48 9.10 6.05
C ASP A 130 5.50 8.61 4.97
N ALA A 131 4.19 8.75 5.21
CA ALA A 131 3.13 8.56 4.22
C ALA A 131 2.64 9.88 3.59
N SER A 132 3.15 11.02 4.05
CA SER A 132 2.71 12.33 3.57
C SER A 132 3.30 12.68 2.20
N LYS A 133 2.51 13.39 1.38
CA LYS A 133 3.00 13.90 0.09
C LYS A 133 4.30 14.71 0.25
N ARG A 134 4.38 15.56 1.28
CA ARG A 134 5.58 16.36 1.57
C ARG A 134 6.83 15.50 1.78
N PHE A 135 6.69 14.36 2.46
CA PHE A 135 7.79 13.43 2.68
C PHE A 135 8.19 12.74 1.37
N ILE A 136 7.22 12.27 0.60
CA ILE A 136 7.45 11.63 -0.70
C ILE A 136 8.09 12.60 -1.72
N ASP A 137 7.69 13.87 -1.72
CA ASP A 137 8.33 14.88 -2.58
C ASP A 137 9.83 15.03 -2.27
N LYS A 138 10.22 14.92 -0.99
CA LYS A 138 11.65 14.92 -0.59
C LYS A 138 12.38 13.66 -1.04
N ILE A 139 11.75 12.48 -0.92
CA ILE A 139 12.32 11.23 -1.44
C ILE A 139 12.53 11.35 -2.96
N ASN A 140 11.56 11.89 -3.68
CA ASN A 140 11.69 12.10 -5.12
C ASN A 140 12.87 13.03 -5.49
N ILE A 141 13.21 14.00 -4.65
CA ILE A 141 14.42 14.84 -4.83
C ILE A 141 15.67 13.97 -4.64
N LEU A 142 15.75 13.21 -3.55
CA LEU A 142 16.89 12.32 -3.27
C LEU A 142 17.10 11.29 -4.38
N PHE A 143 16.03 10.72 -4.92
CA PHE A 143 16.13 9.79 -6.04
C PHE A 143 16.72 10.44 -7.29
N ARG A 144 16.33 11.68 -7.61
CA ARG A 144 16.90 12.42 -8.74
C ARG A 144 18.40 12.72 -8.56
N GLU A 145 18.82 12.99 -7.33
CA GLU A 145 20.22 13.26 -7.02
C GLU A 145 21.09 12.01 -6.98
N GLY A 146 20.51 10.86 -6.56
CA GLY A 146 21.23 9.59 -6.35
C GLY A 146 21.17 8.60 -7.51
N CYS A 147 20.32 8.80 -8.50
CA CYS A 147 20.18 7.90 -9.63
C CYS A 147 21.32 8.08 -10.65
N LEU A 148 22.11 7.03 -10.88
CA LEU A 148 23.24 7.05 -11.81
C LEU A 148 22.88 6.72 -13.26
N LEU A 149 21.78 5.95 -13.46
CA LEU A 149 21.35 5.52 -14.80
C LEU A 149 20.36 6.49 -15.46
N CYS A 150 19.98 7.55 -14.76
CA CYS A 150 18.94 8.47 -15.18
C CYS A 150 19.49 9.62 -16.04
N ASN A 151 19.93 9.33 -17.25
CA ASN A 151 20.37 10.41 -18.16
C ASN A 151 19.24 11.31 -18.67
N ASP A 152 17.95 10.94 -18.53
CA ASP A 152 16.77 11.76 -18.83
C ASP A 152 15.46 11.18 -18.27
N GLN A 153 15.48 10.09 -17.51
CA GLN A 153 14.28 9.42 -17.00
C GLN A 153 14.41 9.06 -15.54
N VAL A 154 14.24 10.07 -14.71
CA VAL A 154 14.16 9.88 -13.26
C VAL A 154 12.83 9.21 -12.92
N TYR A 155 12.89 8.06 -12.24
CA TYR A 155 11.69 7.47 -11.65
C TYR A 155 11.15 8.36 -10.52
N GLN A 156 9.83 8.36 -10.38
CA GLN A 156 9.15 9.16 -9.37
C GLN A 156 8.10 8.33 -8.64
N ILE A 157 7.97 8.58 -7.34
CA ILE A 157 6.84 8.08 -6.55
C ILE A 157 5.64 8.99 -6.80
N LEU A 158 4.52 8.38 -7.17
CA LEU A 158 3.22 9.03 -7.27
C LEU A 158 2.27 8.46 -6.21
N LEU A 159 1.49 9.35 -5.60
CA LEU A 159 0.44 9.03 -4.64
C LEU A 159 -0.93 9.43 -5.17
N PRO A 160 -1.58 8.61 -6.00
CA PRO A 160 -2.87 8.96 -6.62
C PRO A 160 -3.97 9.25 -5.61
N LEU A 161 -3.90 8.63 -4.42
CA LEU A 161 -4.92 8.71 -3.38
C LEU A 161 -4.63 9.76 -2.30
N SER A 162 -3.52 10.50 -2.38
CA SER A 162 -3.01 11.37 -1.30
C SER A 162 -3.98 12.46 -0.84
N ARG A 163 -4.95 12.84 -1.67
CA ARG A 163 -5.99 13.84 -1.35
C ARG A 163 -7.37 13.23 -1.17
N MET A 164 -7.50 11.91 -1.20
CA MET A 164 -8.77 11.20 -1.12
C MET A 164 -9.01 10.67 0.29
N ASN A 165 -10.25 10.80 0.74
CA ASN A 165 -10.73 10.08 1.91
C ASN A 165 -11.19 8.67 1.50
N ARG A 166 -11.50 7.82 2.48
CA ARG A 166 -11.84 6.41 2.25
C ARG A 166 -13.07 6.21 1.36
N LYS A 167 -14.09 7.07 1.50
CA LYS A 167 -15.29 7.03 0.63
C LYS A 167 -14.93 7.29 -0.82
N GLN A 168 -14.12 8.32 -1.08
CA GLN A 168 -13.66 8.64 -2.43
C GLN A 168 -12.83 7.51 -3.04
N ILE A 169 -12.05 6.80 -2.22
CA ILE A 169 -11.26 5.64 -2.67
C ILE A 169 -12.17 4.48 -3.04
N ILE A 170 -13.20 4.18 -2.23
CA ILE A 170 -14.19 3.15 -2.57
C ILE A 170 -14.89 3.47 -3.89
N MET A 171 -15.36 4.71 -4.06
CA MET A 171 -15.99 5.15 -5.30
C MET A 171 -15.04 5.04 -6.50
N LEU A 172 -13.77 5.39 -6.33
CA LEU A 172 -12.76 5.24 -7.37
C LEU A 172 -12.50 3.75 -7.69
N ALA A 173 -12.38 2.90 -6.68
CA ALA A 173 -12.21 1.46 -6.86
C ALA A 173 -13.37 0.85 -7.67
N MET A 174 -14.61 1.22 -7.35
CA MET A 174 -15.80 0.80 -8.08
C MET A 174 -15.79 1.30 -9.53
N LYS A 175 -15.45 2.57 -9.75
CA LYS A 175 -15.34 3.16 -11.10
C LYS A 175 -14.31 2.41 -11.94
N LEU A 176 -13.17 2.05 -11.35
CA LEU A 176 -12.09 1.31 -11.98
C LEU A 176 -12.38 -0.19 -12.10
N LYS A 177 -13.51 -0.66 -11.58
CA LYS A 177 -13.88 -2.08 -11.48
C LYS A 177 -12.81 -2.92 -10.77
N ALA A 178 -12.15 -2.35 -9.77
CA ALA A 178 -11.25 -3.09 -8.91
C ALA A 178 -12.03 -4.10 -8.07
N PRO A 179 -11.58 -5.37 -7.96
CA PRO A 179 -12.29 -6.42 -7.22
C PRO A 179 -12.13 -6.20 -5.71
N ILE A 180 -12.99 -5.36 -5.15
CA ILE A 180 -12.98 -4.95 -3.73
C ILE A 180 -13.12 -6.17 -2.81
N GLU A 181 -13.85 -7.19 -3.24
CA GLU A 181 -14.06 -8.46 -2.55
C GLU A 181 -12.77 -9.29 -2.35
N LEU A 182 -11.74 -9.05 -3.16
CA LEU A 182 -10.44 -9.71 -3.03
C LEU A 182 -9.48 -8.96 -2.10
N THR A 183 -9.85 -7.77 -1.61
CA THR A 183 -8.97 -6.95 -0.78
C THR A 183 -9.00 -7.36 0.69
N TRP A 184 -7.86 -7.24 1.37
CA TRP A 184 -7.75 -7.54 2.79
C TRP A 184 -7.44 -6.27 3.61
N SER A 185 -8.20 -6.05 4.69
CA SER A 185 -8.03 -4.89 5.57
C SER A 185 -7.80 -5.28 7.04
N CYS A 186 -8.13 -6.51 7.45
CA CYS A 186 -8.05 -6.91 8.84
C CYS A 186 -6.60 -7.04 9.32
N HIS A 187 -6.29 -6.45 10.49
CA HIS A 187 -4.97 -6.57 11.12
C HIS A 187 -4.84 -7.82 12.00
N ARG A 188 -5.93 -8.53 12.27
CA ARG A 188 -5.90 -9.75 13.06
C ARG A 188 -5.64 -10.96 12.17
N GLU A 189 -5.00 -11.95 12.74
CA GLU A 189 -4.93 -13.26 12.12
C GLU A 189 -6.32 -13.88 12.00
N GLY A 190 -6.53 -14.69 10.97
CA GLY A 190 -7.80 -15.34 10.68
C GLY A 190 -8.05 -15.48 9.19
N THR A 191 -9.13 -16.15 8.84
CA THR A 191 -9.54 -16.39 7.44
C THR A 191 -10.62 -15.43 6.96
N VAL A 192 -11.21 -14.66 7.89
CA VAL A 192 -12.27 -13.68 7.63
C VAL A 192 -11.95 -12.36 8.34
N HIS A 193 -12.51 -11.28 7.85
CA HIS A 193 -12.38 -9.98 8.49
C HIS A 193 -13.09 -9.99 9.85
N CYS A 194 -12.42 -9.52 10.92
CA CYS A 194 -12.97 -9.59 12.27
C CYS A 194 -14.10 -8.59 12.57
N GLY A 195 -14.33 -7.60 11.71
CA GLY A 195 -15.34 -6.55 11.88
C GLY A 195 -15.06 -5.54 13.01
N SER A 196 -14.15 -5.85 13.94
CA SER A 196 -13.97 -5.11 15.20
C SER A 196 -12.61 -4.39 15.35
N CYS A 197 -11.57 -4.74 14.58
CA CYS A 197 -10.32 -3.97 14.60
C CYS A 197 -10.51 -2.60 13.94
N TYR A 198 -9.57 -1.69 14.20
CA TYR A 198 -9.64 -0.33 13.67
C TYR A 198 -9.83 -0.30 12.15
N ALA A 199 -9.04 -1.07 11.38
CA ALA A 199 -9.14 -1.09 9.93
C ALA A 199 -10.47 -1.64 9.41
N CYS A 200 -11.01 -2.70 10.05
CA CYS A 200 -12.33 -3.23 9.71
C CYS A 200 -13.45 -2.22 9.98
N ARG A 201 -13.44 -1.55 11.15
CA ARG A 201 -14.44 -0.53 11.47
C ARG A 201 -14.40 0.64 10.49
N GLN A 202 -13.23 1.18 10.22
CA GLN A 202 -13.06 2.27 9.26
C GLN A 202 -13.51 1.91 7.84
N ARG A 203 -13.36 0.65 7.47
CA ARG A 203 -13.84 0.15 6.17
C ARG A 203 -15.36 0.04 6.17
N LEU A 204 -15.96 -0.59 7.19
CA LEU A 204 -17.41 -0.71 7.33
C LEU A 204 -18.11 0.65 7.38
N GLU A 205 -17.62 1.58 8.22
CA GLU A 205 -18.13 2.95 8.31
C GLU A 205 -18.12 3.66 6.95
N ALA A 206 -17.06 3.50 6.17
CA ALA A 206 -16.96 4.14 4.86
C ALA A 206 -17.94 3.56 3.83
N PHE A 207 -18.23 2.26 3.88
CA PHE A 207 -19.25 1.63 3.04
C PHE A 207 -20.67 2.03 3.48
N ASP A 208 -20.94 2.05 4.79
CA ASP A 208 -22.22 2.45 5.37
C ASP A 208 -22.54 3.92 5.03
N ASP A 209 -21.59 4.81 5.17
CA ASP A 209 -21.68 6.22 4.78
C ASP A 209 -22.02 6.44 3.29
N LEU A 210 -21.72 5.46 2.44
CA LEU A 210 -22.08 5.47 1.02
C LEU A 210 -23.41 4.78 0.74
N GLY A 211 -24.09 4.24 1.75
CA GLY A 211 -25.28 3.41 1.60
C GLY A 211 -25.00 2.07 0.88
N LEU A 212 -23.77 1.60 0.92
CA LEU A 212 -23.31 0.40 0.24
C LEU A 212 -23.02 -0.71 1.24
N LYS A 213 -23.17 -1.96 0.80
CA LYS A 213 -22.73 -3.13 1.56
C LYS A 213 -21.31 -3.49 1.15
N ASP A 214 -20.43 -3.67 2.14
CA ASP A 214 -19.05 -4.09 1.87
C ASP A 214 -19.03 -5.58 1.43
N PRO A 215 -18.52 -5.88 0.23
CA PRO A 215 -18.57 -7.24 -0.31
C PRO A 215 -17.79 -8.28 0.51
N VAL A 216 -16.79 -7.87 1.30
CA VAL A 216 -16.01 -8.81 2.12
C VAL A 216 -16.72 -9.27 3.40
N PHE A 217 -17.76 -8.53 3.85
CA PHE A 217 -18.53 -8.87 5.06
C PHE A 217 -19.86 -9.57 4.77
N PHE A 218 -20.20 -9.83 3.51
CA PHE A 218 -21.42 -10.54 3.14
C PHE A 218 -21.47 -11.99 3.64
N PHE A 219 -20.31 -12.58 3.90
CA PHE A 219 -20.18 -14.00 4.25
C PHE A 219 -20.00 -14.26 5.75
N VAL A 220 -20.04 -13.22 6.58
CA VAL A 220 -20.00 -13.35 8.04
C VAL A 220 -21.44 -13.37 8.55
N LYS A 221 -22.04 -14.55 8.57
CA LYS A 221 -23.23 -14.86 9.38
C LYS A 221 -22.83 -15.64 10.61
#